data_49dc79218fb40a2e33c5a2a7a9b1a11d
#
_entry.id   49dc79218fb40a2e33c5a2a7a9b1a11d
#
_cell.length_a   1.000
_cell.length_b   1.000
_cell.length_c   1.000
_cell.angle_alpha   90.00
_cell.angle_beta   90.00
_cell.angle_gamma   90.00
#
_symmetry.space_group_name_H-M   'P 1'
#
loop_
_entity.id
_entity.type
_entity.pdbx_description
1 polymer ?
#
loop_
_entity_poly.entity_id
_entity_poly.type
_entity_poly.pdbx_seq_one_letter_code
_entity_poly.pdbx_strand_id
1 'polypeptide(L)'
;VTTNGALRFDASNGQWVVSDLAPHVAMAFKRLFPRVPTAATELLLSDTDEVRADLDWFLLRYPLSMERPHAEELIAGTIRIADRRAEREKILLPTWTPGEVRGFLDGKAPYLYQSQAAKIALANGALLLGDDVGLGKTISAAATLTNGAPLPAAVVVQPHLAFQWRDRLREFTTLHVHVITSRNPYKLPPADVYIFRYSNIWGWVDVFNKGLAKSVVYDEIQELRHGTTTSKGMAAATLSAKADLRMGLTATPIYNYGDEIHNVMRFIKPDLLGSWGEFLREWCGGSRVVKDPDALGSYLRQTGYFLRRTEDDETVSASMPPPNIIEYQVAWDQAAADDEMALTRMLAQTVLHGSFVEAGQAARELDAKMRMLTGIAKAKAVAAYVRMLLREVPRVLLAGWHRDVYAIWGQQLAAFNPVLYTGSESAAGKDRSVKAFTRGDSRVMMISLRSGVGLDGLQHNCRDVVFGELDWSPQVHYQIIGRLRRPGQPGQVTAHYLHSDSGSDPVLLETLGVKTDQSRGINDPGVAQRARHTDDSRIRRLAQFVIDQGLGQ
;
A
#
# COMPACT_ATOMS: atom_id res chain seq x y z
N VAL A 1 14.74 -0.50 -49.67
CA VAL A 1 13.60 -0.27 -48.76
C VAL A 1 13.47 1.24 -48.57
N THR A 2 12.32 1.81 -48.93
CA THR A 2 12.06 3.22 -48.69
C THR A 2 11.95 3.43 -47.16
N THR A 3 12.84 4.21 -46.57
CA THR A 3 12.83 4.55 -45.15
C THR A 3 11.87 5.72 -44.91
N ASN A 4 11.15 5.66 -43.79
CA ASN A 4 10.15 6.67 -43.43
C ASN A 4 10.71 7.80 -42.55
N GLY A 5 12.05 7.85 -42.37
CA GLY A 5 12.77 8.82 -41.54
C GLY A 5 14.08 8.20 -40.99
N ALA A 6 14.64 8.81 -39.95
CA ALA A 6 15.89 8.38 -39.35
C ALA A 6 15.74 8.17 -37.83
N LEU A 7 16.49 7.20 -37.30
CA LEU A 7 16.62 6.91 -35.88
C LEU A 7 18.11 6.89 -35.51
N ARG A 8 18.50 7.64 -34.49
CA ARG A 8 19.85 7.64 -33.96
C ARG A 8 19.84 7.65 -32.44
N PHE A 9 20.89 7.16 -31.84
CA PHE A 9 21.14 7.28 -30.41
C PHE A 9 22.07 8.47 -30.13
N ASP A 10 21.64 9.38 -29.27
CA ASP A 10 22.44 10.48 -28.78
C ASP A 10 23.09 10.08 -27.45
N ALA A 11 24.33 9.64 -27.54
CA ALA A 11 25.11 9.20 -26.38
C ALA A 11 25.39 10.32 -25.37
N SER A 12 25.37 11.60 -25.81
CA SER A 12 25.63 12.75 -24.91
C SER A 12 24.47 13.00 -23.95
N ASN A 13 23.25 12.71 -24.37
CA ASN A 13 22.02 12.92 -23.61
C ASN A 13 21.37 11.59 -23.16
N GLY A 14 21.87 10.45 -23.63
CA GLY A 14 21.31 9.13 -23.34
C GLY A 14 19.89 8.97 -23.88
N GLN A 15 19.64 9.48 -25.12
CA GLN A 15 18.31 9.52 -25.71
C GLN A 15 18.30 8.98 -27.14
N TRP A 16 17.20 8.35 -27.49
CA TRP A 16 16.85 8.03 -28.87
C TRP A 16 16.20 9.24 -29.54
N VAL A 17 16.69 9.57 -30.73
CA VAL A 17 16.22 10.69 -31.53
C VAL A 17 15.63 10.17 -32.82
N VAL A 18 14.34 10.45 -33.04
CA VAL A 18 13.64 10.14 -34.29
C VAL A 18 13.41 11.43 -35.05
N SER A 19 13.87 11.48 -36.30
CA SER A 19 13.79 12.66 -37.16
C SER A 19 13.34 12.31 -38.58
N ASP A 20 13.06 13.34 -39.35
CA ASP A 20 12.75 13.29 -40.80
C ASP A 20 11.59 12.35 -41.16
N LEU A 21 10.64 12.19 -40.22
CA LEU A 21 9.48 11.34 -40.45
C LEU A 21 8.54 11.90 -41.49
N ALA A 22 8.08 11.06 -42.39
CA ALA A 22 6.95 11.40 -43.26
C ALA A 22 5.73 11.80 -42.38
N PRO A 23 4.91 12.81 -42.80
CA PRO A 23 3.85 13.36 -41.93
C PRO A 23 2.90 12.35 -41.34
N HIS A 24 2.46 11.36 -42.11
CA HIS A 24 1.56 10.30 -41.63
C HIS A 24 2.24 9.36 -40.63
N VAL A 25 3.55 9.13 -40.78
CA VAL A 25 4.36 8.32 -39.84
C VAL A 25 4.61 9.09 -38.56
N ALA A 26 4.89 10.40 -38.64
CA ALA A 26 5.02 11.26 -37.46
C ALA A 26 3.72 11.31 -36.63
N MET A 27 2.56 11.34 -37.29
CA MET A 27 1.26 11.25 -36.61
C MET A 27 1.08 9.89 -35.92
N ALA A 28 1.40 8.80 -36.60
CA ALA A 28 1.34 7.44 -36.03
C ALA A 28 2.29 7.29 -34.85
N PHE A 29 3.53 7.81 -34.97
CA PHE A 29 4.52 7.79 -33.90
C PHE A 29 4.02 8.53 -32.64
N LYS A 30 3.56 9.79 -32.78
CA LYS A 30 3.05 10.57 -31.64
C LYS A 30 1.83 9.94 -30.97
N ARG A 31 1.03 9.20 -31.73
CA ARG A 31 -0.10 8.44 -31.17
C ARG A 31 0.34 7.22 -30.37
N LEU A 32 1.38 6.53 -30.84
CA LEU A 32 1.92 5.31 -30.20
C LEU A 32 2.86 5.65 -29.03
N PHE A 33 3.51 6.81 -29.08
CA PHE A 33 4.41 7.31 -28.05
C PHE A 33 3.87 8.63 -27.44
N PRO A 34 2.82 8.57 -26.61
CA PRO A 34 2.19 9.78 -26.04
C PRO A 34 3.12 10.58 -25.12
N ARG A 35 4.23 9.99 -24.67
CA ARG A 35 5.28 10.70 -23.91
C ARG A 35 5.87 11.86 -24.69
N VAL A 36 5.94 11.75 -26.00
CA VAL A 36 6.49 12.77 -26.88
C VAL A 36 5.50 13.94 -27.03
N PRO A 37 5.93 15.21 -26.86
CA PRO A 37 5.06 16.35 -27.05
C PRO A 37 4.50 16.42 -28.48
N THR A 38 3.22 16.74 -28.63
CA THR A 38 2.56 16.81 -29.96
C THR A 38 3.17 17.86 -30.88
N ALA A 39 3.68 18.96 -30.30
CA ALA A 39 4.33 20.04 -31.07
C ALA A 39 5.81 19.78 -31.40
N ALA A 40 6.43 18.70 -30.84
CA ALA A 40 7.84 18.42 -31.08
C ALA A 40 8.10 18.09 -32.57
N THR A 41 9.16 18.64 -33.11
CA THR A 41 9.68 18.36 -34.47
C THR A 41 10.74 17.27 -34.42
N GLU A 42 11.63 17.27 -33.42
CA GLU A 42 12.50 16.16 -33.04
C GLU A 42 11.83 15.35 -31.94
N LEU A 43 11.75 14.04 -32.13
CA LEU A 43 11.04 13.16 -31.22
C LEU A 43 12.06 12.44 -30.34
N LEU A 44 12.13 12.84 -29.07
CA LEU A 44 13.12 12.36 -28.10
C LEU A 44 12.49 11.32 -27.18
N LEU A 45 13.18 10.20 -26.98
CA LEU A 45 12.79 9.14 -26.07
C LEU A 45 13.97 8.76 -25.18
N SER A 46 13.72 8.56 -23.87
CA SER A 46 14.73 8.09 -22.93
C SER A 46 15.22 6.69 -23.30
N ASP A 47 16.49 6.40 -23.03
CA ASP A 47 17.06 5.09 -23.33
C ASP A 47 16.75 4.10 -22.21
N THR A 48 15.70 3.32 -22.40
CA THR A 48 15.31 2.19 -21.54
C THR A 48 15.07 0.95 -22.39
N ASP A 49 15.13 -0.23 -21.78
CA ASP A 49 14.83 -1.46 -22.51
C ASP A 49 13.39 -1.45 -23.06
N GLU A 50 12.45 -0.88 -22.32
CA GLU A 50 11.04 -0.73 -22.71
C GLU A 50 10.94 0.13 -23.99
N VAL A 51 11.59 1.29 -24.01
CA VAL A 51 11.62 2.17 -25.18
C VAL A 51 12.33 1.51 -26.37
N ARG A 52 13.42 0.79 -26.11
CA ARG A 52 14.12 0.03 -27.16
C ARG A 52 13.21 -1.02 -27.81
N ALA A 53 12.47 -1.79 -27.02
CA ALA A 53 11.54 -2.77 -27.53
C ALA A 53 10.34 -2.13 -28.28
N ASP A 54 9.82 -1.03 -27.76
CA ASP A 54 8.73 -0.30 -28.43
C ASP A 54 9.17 0.29 -29.77
N LEU A 55 10.40 0.81 -29.86
CA LEU A 55 10.99 1.29 -31.10
C LEU A 55 11.25 0.14 -32.08
N ASP A 56 11.80 -0.98 -31.63
CA ASP A 56 12.01 -2.17 -32.45
C ASP A 56 10.69 -2.66 -33.05
N TRP A 57 9.64 -2.74 -32.23
CA TRP A 57 8.30 -3.07 -32.69
C TRP A 57 7.74 -2.03 -33.70
N PHE A 58 7.95 -0.72 -33.48
CA PHE A 58 7.52 0.32 -34.41
C PHE A 58 8.18 0.17 -35.78
N LEU A 59 9.47 -0.16 -35.81
CA LEU A 59 10.26 -0.35 -37.01
C LEU A 59 9.78 -1.49 -37.91
N LEU A 60 9.09 -2.50 -37.36
CA LEU A 60 8.49 -3.58 -38.17
C LEU A 60 7.47 -3.05 -39.17
N ARG A 61 6.76 -1.95 -38.84
CA ARG A 61 5.75 -1.33 -39.70
C ARG A 61 6.27 -0.10 -40.43
N TYR A 62 7.12 0.66 -39.79
CA TYR A 62 7.67 1.93 -40.32
C TYR A 62 9.19 1.91 -40.26
N PRO A 63 9.84 1.27 -41.25
CA PRO A 63 11.30 1.20 -41.29
C PRO A 63 11.93 2.60 -41.30
N LEU A 64 12.89 2.84 -40.41
CA LEU A 64 13.69 4.04 -40.34
C LEU A 64 15.14 3.73 -40.71
N SER A 65 15.85 4.71 -41.27
CA SER A 65 17.31 4.60 -41.46
C SER A 65 18.02 4.69 -40.13
N MET A 66 18.96 3.82 -39.86
CA MET A 66 19.78 3.85 -38.64
C MET A 66 21.12 3.18 -38.89
N GLU A 67 22.10 3.46 -38.03
CA GLU A 67 23.36 2.76 -38.02
C GLU A 67 23.20 1.35 -37.42
N ARG A 68 24.01 0.42 -37.89
CA ARG A 68 23.98 -1.00 -37.45
C ARG A 68 24.11 -1.17 -35.93
N PRO A 69 25.00 -0.46 -35.20
CA PRO A 69 25.09 -0.57 -33.74
C PRO A 69 23.79 -0.19 -33.03
N HIS A 70 23.07 0.81 -33.53
CA HIS A 70 21.77 1.23 -32.95
C HIS A 70 20.70 0.16 -33.15
N ALA A 71 20.66 -0.49 -34.31
CA ALA A 71 19.75 -1.63 -34.57
C ALA A 71 20.03 -2.79 -33.61
N GLU A 72 21.31 -3.13 -33.42
CA GLU A 72 21.74 -4.19 -32.50
C GLU A 72 21.32 -3.88 -31.05
N GLU A 73 21.42 -2.60 -30.62
CA GLU A 73 20.98 -2.16 -29.29
C GLU A 73 19.45 -2.26 -29.09
N LEU A 74 18.63 -1.93 -30.09
CA LEU A 74 17.18 -2.10 -30.01
C LEU A 74 16.79 -3.56 -29.85
N ILE A 75 17.36 -4.44 -30.70
CA ILE A 75 17.13 -5.88 -30.64
C ILE A 75 17.56 -6.44 -29.27
N ALA A 76 18.72 -6.02 -28.77
CA ALA A 76 19.19 -6.43 -27.46
C ALA A 76 18.22 -6.01 -26.34
N GLY A 77 17.60 -4.81 -26.42
CA GLY A 77 16.56 -4.36 -25.51
C GLY A 77 15.32 -5.27 -25.55
N THR A 78 14.85 -5.60 -26.73
CA THR A 78 13.72 -6.51 -26.97
C THR A 78 13.99 -7.88 -26.35
N ILE A 79 15.19 -8.44 -26.58
CA ILE A 79 15.59 -9.74 -26.01
C ILE A 79 15.60 -9.67 -24.48
N ARG A 80 16.22 -8.65 -23.88
CA ARG A 80 16.27 -8.51 -22.42
C ARG A 80 14.87 -8.45 -21.79
N ILE A 81 13.91 -7.78 -22.43
CA ILE A 81 12.51 -7.75 -21.95
C ILE A 81 11.86 -9.13 -22.07
N ALA A 82 12.04 -9.81 -23.20
CA ALA A 82 11.49 -11.15 -23.41
C ALA A 82 12.03 -12.14 -22.37
N ASP A 83 13.35 -12.14 -22.15
CA ASP A 83 14.01 -13.00 -21.16
C ASP A 83 13.53 -12.69 -19.73
N ARG A 84 13.42 -11.42 -19.36
CA ARG A 84 12.90 -10.99 -18.06
C ARG A 84 11.47 -11.46 -17.85
N ARG A 85 10.62 -11.34 -18.87
CA ARG A 85 9.23 -11.80 -18.82
C ARG A 85 9.15 -13.31 -18.67
N ALA A 86 9.89 -14.06 -19.47
CA ALA A 86 9.93 -15.53 -19.41
C ALA A 86 10.44 -16.03 -18.05
N GLU A 87 11.51 -15.43 -17.51
CA GLU A 87 12.03 -15.81 -16.19
C GLU A 87 11.02 -15.48 -15.07
N ARG A 88 10.35 -14.32 -15.15
CA ARG A 88 9.30 -13.97 -14.19
C ARG A 88 8.13 -14.95 -14.24
N GLU A 89 7.63 -15.29 -15.43
CA GLU A 89 6.54 -16.24 -15.61
C GLU A 89 6.91 -17.60 -15.01
N LYS A 90 8.13 -18.07 -15.28
CA LYS A 90 8.65 -19.31 -14.69
C LYS A 90 8.69 -19.26 -13.15
N ILE A 91 9.17 -18.16 -12.56
CA ILE A 91 9.23 -18.00 -11.11
C ILE A 91 7.84 -17.99 -10.49
N LEU A 92 6.84 -17.41 -11.15
CA LEU A 92 5.47 -17.28 -10.62
C LEU A 92 4.63 -18.56 -10.75
N LEU A 93 5.11 -19.59 -11.43
CA LEU A 93 4.41 -20.88 -11.48
C LEU A 93 4.26 -21.47 -10.06
N PRO A 94 3.09 -22.05 -9.71
CA PRO A 94 2.91 -22.76 -8.43
C PRO A 94 3.87 -23.93 -8.24
N THR A 95 4.34 -24.52 -9.35
CA THR A 95 5.30 -25.63 -9.37
C THR A 95 6.75 -25.20 -9.25
N TRP A 96 7.03 -23.88 -9.25
CA TRP A 96 8.37 -23.38 -9.07
C TRP A 96 8.89 -23.71 -7.66
N THR A 97 10.11 -24.20 -7.58
CA THR A 97 10.75 -24.49 -6.31
C THR A 97 11.91 -23.51 -6.08
N PRO A 98 11.97 -22.85 -4.94
CA PRO A 98 13.14 -22.07 -4.57
C PRO A 98 14.34 -23.02 -4.49
N GLY A 99 15.50 -22.55 -4.93
CA GLY A 99 16.77 -23.22 -4.62
C GLY A 99 17.02 -23.21 -3.10
N GLU A 100 18.26 -23.50 -2.70
CA GLU A 100 18.66 -23.42 -1.30
C GLU A 100 18.33 -22.02 -0.71
N VAL A 101 17.50 -21.98 0.32
CA VAL A 101 17.18 -20.74 1.04
C VAL A 101 18.26 -20.52 2.11
N ARG A 102 19.12 -19.53 1.88
CA ARG A 102 20.26 -19.24 2.76
C ARG A 102 19.92 -18.18 3.80
N GLY A 103 20.68 -18.18 4.90
CA GLY A 103 20.65 -17.11 5.92
C GLY A 103 19.36 -17.04 6.74
N PHE A 104 18.48 -18.03 6.68
CA PHE A 104 17.41 -18.23 7.64
C PHE A 104 17.88 -19.14 8.79
N LEU A 105 17.32 -18.92 9.99
CA LEU A 105 17.59 -19.75 11.16
C LEU A 105 16.88 -21.11 11.04
N ASP A 106 17.35 -22.11 11.77
CA ASP A 106 16.78 -23.45 11.75
C ASP A 106 15.28 -23.44 12.09
N GLY A 107 14.50 -24.14 11.28
CA GLY A 107 13.05 -24.18 11.40
C GLY A 107 12.32 -22.91 10.92
N LYS A 108 13.04 -21.94 10.38
CA LYS A 108 12.46 -20.73 9.75
C LYS A 108 12.69 -20.78 8.24
N ALA A 109 11.64 -20.47 7.49
CA ALA A 109 11.73 -20.38 6.03
C ALA A 109 10.66 -19.39 5.50
N PRO A 110 10.94 -18.73 4.38
CA PRO A 110 9.91 -17.98 3.68
C PRO A 110 8.93 -18.94 2.99
N TYR A 111 7.68 -18.54 2.88
CA TYR A 111 6.72 -19.23 2.04
C TYR A 111 7.12 -19.17 0.55
N LEU A 112 6.52 -20.04 -0.25
CA LEU A 112 6.79 -20.10 -1.70
C LEU A 112 6.62 -18.71 -2.34
N TYR A 113 5.47 -18.08 -2.15
CA TYR A 113 5.21 -16.76 -2.70
C TYR A 113 6.20 -15.68 -2.22
N GLN A 114 6.71 -15.76 -0.97
CA GLN A 114 7.73 -14.84 -0.46
C GLN A 114 9.08 -15.07 -1.13
N SER A 115 9.43 -16.33 -1.37
CA SER A 115 10.64 -16.72 -2.11
C SER A 115 10.57 -16.28 -3.57
N GLN A 116 9.39 -16.37 -4.21
CA GLN A 116 9.14 -15.88 -5.56
C GLN A 116 9.37 -14.36 -5.64
N ALA A 117 8.84 -13.59 -4.69
CA ALA A 117 9.08 -12.13 -4.64
C ALA A 117 10.56 -11.80 -4.50
N ALA A 118 11.26 -12.51 -3.61
CA ALA A 118 12.70 -12.33 -3.42
C ALA A 118 13.49 -12.63 -4.71
N LYS A 119 13.17 -13.72 -5.39
CA LYS A 119 13.82 -14.10 -6.65
C LYS A 119 13.61 -13.06 -7.75
N ILE A 120 12.38 -12.54 -7.89
CA ILE A 120 12.06 -11.48 -8.86
C ILE A 120 12.82 -10.18 -8.51
N ALA A 121 12.87 -9.78 -7.23
CA ALA A 121 13.61 -8.60 -6.81
C ALA A 121 15.10 -8.71 -7.14
N LEU A 122 15.71 -9.87 -6.90
CA LEU A 122 17.11 -10.16 -7.21
C LEU A 122 17.38 -10.18 -8.72
N ALA A 123 16.50 -10.78 -9.51
CA ALA A 123 16.65 -10.86 -10.96
C ALA A 123 16.55 -9.48 -11.64
N ASN A 124 15.69 -8.59 -11.13
CA ASN A 124 15.45 -7.27 -11.72
C ASN A 124 16.30 -6.16 -11.11
N GLY A 125 16.93 -6.38 -9.95
CA GLY A 125 17.59 -5.34 -9.15
C GLY A 125 16.62 -4.30 -8.57
N ALA A 126 15.31 -4.44 -8.84
CA ALA A 126 14.28 -3.51 -8.39
C ALA A 126 12.91 -4.21 -8.31
N LEU A 127 12.14 -3.93 -7.24
CA LEU A 127 10.76 -4.44 -7.10
C LEU A 127 9.93 -3.53 -6.19
N LEU A 128 8.76 -3.13 -6.67
CA LEU A 128 7.67 -2.66 -5.82
C LEU A 128 6.79 -3.88 -5.47
N LEU A 129 6.83 -4.31 -4.21
CA LEU A 129 6.03 -5.42 -3.70
C LEU A 129 4.74 -4.86 -3.08
N GLY A 130 3.65 -5.03 -3.83
CA GLY A 130 2.31 -4.56 -3.50
C GLY A 130 1.42 -5.62 -2.84
N ASP A 131 1.97 -6.70 -2.33
CA ASP A 131 1.23 -7.80 -1.69
C ASP A 131 0.28 -7.30 -0.61
N ASP A 132 -0.86 -7.94 -0.49
CA ASP A 132 -1.88 -7.56 0.49
C ASP A 132 -1.36 -7.59 1.93
N VAL A 133 -2.13 -6.97 2.81
CA VAL A 133 -1.83 -6.92 4.25
C VAL A 133 -1.80 -8.34 4.82
N GLY A 134 -0.86 -8.61 5.71
CA GLY A 134 -0.75 -9.93 6.35
C GLY A 134 0.12 -10.94 5.58
N LEU A 135 0.44 -10.71 4.30
CA LEU A 135 1.25 -11.64 3.48
C LEU A 135 2.75 -11.65 3.86
N GLY A 136 3.15 -10.94 4.89
CA GLY A 136 4.51 -11.01 5.43
C GLY A 136 5.57 -10.40 4.52
N LYS A 137 5.31 -9.24 3.93
CA LYS A 137 6.26 -8.49 3.08
C LYS A 137 7.64 -8.32 3.71
N THR A 138 7.71 -8.19 5.04
CA THR A 138 8.97 -8.17 5.80
C THR A 138 9.80 -9.43 5.59
N ILE A 139 9.15 -10.61 5.52
CA ILE A 139 9.85 -11.88 5.28
C ILE A 139 10.27 -12.01 3.81
N SER A 140 9.47 -11.49 2.87
CA SER A 140 9.89 -11.39 1.45
C SER A 140 11.14 -10.52 1.31
N ALA A 141 11.22 -9.39 2.01
CA ALA A 141 12.42 -8.55 2.04
C ALA A 141 13.59 -9.26 2.73
N ALA A 142 13.37 -9.94 3.85
CA ALA A 142 14.38 -10.76 4.52
C ALA A 142 14.94 -11.83 3.58
N ALA A 143 14.08 -12.54 2.87
CA ALA A 143 14.47 -13.53 1.86
C ALA A 143 15.30 -12.90 0.72
N THR A 144 14.97 -11.68 0.29
CA THR A 144 15.77 -10.95 -0.69
C THR A 144 17.17 -10.64 -0.15
N LEU A 145 17.25 -10.12 1.08
CA LEU A 145 18.51 -9.71 1.71
C LEU A 145 19.44 -10.90 2.00
N THR A 146 18.90 -12.07 2.36
CA THR A 146 19.69 -13.25 2.69
C THR A 146 20.10 -14.08 1.46
N ASN A 147 19.35 -14.00 0.35
CA ASN A 147 19.57 -14.86 -0.81
C ASN A 147 20.27 -14.17 -1.98
N GLY A 148 21.08 -13.15 -1.72
CA GLY A 148 21.99 -12.60 -2.74
C GLY A 148 21.88 -11.09 -2.97
N ALA A 149 21.07 -10.36 -2.20
CA ALA A 149 21.12 -8.89 -2.26
C ALA A 149 22.51 -8.37 -1.84
N PRO A 150 23.07 -7.40 -2.55
CA PRO A 150 24.33 -6.78 -2.15
C PRO A 150 24.21 -6.14 -0.75
N LEU A 151 25.15 -6.47 0.16
CA LEU A 151 25.19 -5.91 1.50
C LEU A 151 26.35 -4.90 1.64
N PRO A 152 26.29 -3.94 2.57
CA PRO A 152 25.20 -3.73 3.55
C PRO A 152 23.93 -3.15 2.93
N ALA A 153 22.79 -3.40 3.57
CA ALA A 153 21.50 -2.89 3.16
C ALA A 153 20.99 -1.79 4.11
N ALA A 154 20.25 -0.81 3.57
CA ALA A 154 19.47 0.13 4.35
C ALA A 154 17.98 -0.27 4.29
N VAL A 155 17.35 -0.41 5.46
CA VAL A 155 15.90 -0.61 5.58
C VAL A 155 15.30 0.66 6.18
N VAL A 156 14.40 1.32 5.44
CA VAL A 156 13.78 2.58 5.87
C VAL A 156 12.33 2.31 6.26
N VAL A 157 11.98 2.63 7.50
CA VAL A 157 10.69 2.27 8.09
C VAL A 157 10.04 3.44 8.83
N GLN A 158 8.77 3.31 9.15
CA GLN A 158 8.10 4.24 10.06
C GLN A 158 8.74 4.20 11.46
N PRO A 159 8.77 5.32 12.21
CA PRO A 159 9.54 5.43 13.47
C PRO A 159 9.25 4.34 14.50
N HIS A 160 8.01 3.92 14.64
CA HIS A 160 7.56 2.92 15.61
C HIS A 160 7.84 1.47 15.18
N LEU A 161 8.18 1.22 13.90
CA LEU A 161 8.46 -0.11 13.37
C LEU A 161 9.94 -0.51 13.43
N ALA A 162 10.85 0.42 13.72
CA ALA A 162 12.29 0.17 13.62
C ALA A 162 12.77 -1.01 14.48
N PHE A 163 12.31 -1.10 15.72
CA PHE A 163 12.67 -2.21 16.60
C PHE A 163 11.95 -3.51 16.23
N GLN A 164 10.71 -3.44 15.76
CA GLN A 164 9.99 -4.62 15.28
C GLN A 164 10.69 -5.23 14.05
N TRP A 165 11.15 -4.42 13.11
CA TRP A 165 11.94 -4.88 11.97
C TRP A 165 13.22 -5.56 12.40
N ARG A 166 13.97 -4.95 13.36
CA ARG A 166 15.16 -5.56 13.94
C ARG A 166 14.85 -6.95 14.54
N ASP A 167 13.80 -7.01 15.37
CA ASP A 167 13.46 -8.22 16.09
C ASP A 167 13.00 -9.32 15.13
N ARG A 168 12.25 -8.95 14.07
CA ARG A 168 11.87 -9.89 13.01
C ARG A 168 13.07 -10.42 12.22
N LEU A 169 13.98 -9.54 11.79
CA LEU A 169 15.18 -9.99 11.10
C LEU A 169 16.02 -10.93 11.98
N ARG A 170 16.18 -10.63 13.26
CA ARG A 170 16.90 -11.48 14.21
C ARG A 170 16.19 -12.79 14.52
N GLU A 171 14.88 -12.81 14.53
CA GLU A 171 14.07 -14.01 14.77
C GLU A 171 14.14 -14.99 13.60
N PHE A 172 14.26 -14.48 12.38
CA PHE A 172 14.16 -15.31 11.18
C PHE A 172 15.50 -15.54 10.47
N THR A 173 16.47 -14.64 10.64
CA THR A 173 17.70 -14.65 9.84
C THR A 173 18.97 -14.54 10.67
N THR A 174 20.10 -14.88 10.04
CA THR A 174 21.44 -14.73 10.61
C THR A 174 22.02 -13.31 10.42
N LEU A 175 21.27 -12.36 9.84
CA LEU A 175 21.76 -11.01 9.54
C LEU A 175 22.07 -10.20 10.80
N HIS A 176 23.22 -9.51 10.80
CA HIS A 176 23.56 -8.54 11.82
C HIS A 176 22.86 -7.22 11.57
N VAL A 177 22.00 -6.82 12.51
CA VAL A 177 21.09 -5.69 12.34
C VAL A 177 21.40 -4.57 13.34
N HIS A 178 21.59 -3.36 12.84
CA HIS A 178 21.77 -2.15 13.64
C HIS A 178 20.67 -1.13 13.37
N VAL A 179 20.02 -0.62 14.44
CA VAL A 179 18.96 0.40 14.35
C VAL A 179 19.59 1.80 14.52
N ILE A 180 19.38 2.66 13.56
CA ILE A 180 19.83 4.05 13.60
C ILE A 180 18.82 4.86 14.43
N THR A 181 19.26 5.31 15.61
CA THR A 181 18.41 6.07 16.54
C THR A 181 18.60 7.58 16.42
N SER A 182 19.79 8.02 15.98
CA SER A 182 20.15 9.44 15.85
C SER A 182 19.82 9.97 14.45
N ARG A 183 19.48 11.26 14.41
CA ARG A 183 19.36 12.03 13.17
C ARG A 183 20.74 12.46 12.64
N ASN A 184 21.69 12.66 13.55
CA ASN A 184 23.05 13.05 13.19
C ASN A 184 23.92 11.80 12.98
N PRO A 185 24.73 11.75 11.92
CA PRO A 185 25.65 10.66 11.67
C PRO A 185 26.62 10.45 12.83
N TYR A 186 26.92 9.20 13.11
CA TYR A 186 27.92 8.74 14.07
C TYR A 186 28.68 7.55 13.50
N LYS A 187 29.75 7.12 14.16
CA LYS A 187 30.51 5.93 13.74
C LYS A 187 29.63 4.69 13.89
N LEU A 188 29.25 4.11 12.74
CA LEU A 188 28.41 2.92 12.70
C LEU A 188 29.20 1.66 13.09
N PRO A 189 28.62 0.76 13.91
CA PRO A 189 29.16 -0.58 14.06
C PRO A 189 28.98 -1.37 12.75
N PRO A 190 29.83 -2.36 12.46
CA PRO A 190 29.61 -3.27 11.33
C PRO A 190 28.25 -3.97 11.45
N ALA A 191 27.48 -3.95 10.37
CA ALA A 191 26.20 -4.62 10.28
C ALA A 191 25.88 -4.95 8.81
N ASP A 192 25.09 -6.01 8.61
CA ASP A 192 24.56 -6.37 7.31
C ASP A 192 23.37 -5.48 6.93
N VAL A 193 22.60 -5.05 7.94
CA VAL A 193 21.40 -4.23 7.75
C VAL A 193 21.40 -3.05 8.72
N TYR A 194 21.27 -1.84 8.17
CA TYR A 194 21.05 -0.61 8.91
C TYR A 194 19.59 -0.20 8.78
N ILE A 195 18.85 -0.15 9.91
CA ILE A 195 17.44 0.26 9.93
C ILE A 195 17.35 1.75 10.24
N PHE A 196 16.85 2.51 9.29
CA PHE A 196 16.56 3.93 9.39
C PHE A 196 15.07 4.18 9.62
N ARG A 197 14.75 5.34 10.20
CA ARG A 197 13.39 5.87 10.27
C ARG A 197 13.21 6.93 9.20
N TYR A 198 12.04 7.01 8.56
CA TYR A 198 11.74 8.11 7.63
C TYR A 198 11.96 9.50 8.22
N SER A 199 11.82 9.64 9.53
CA SER A 199 12.03 10.90 10.25
C SER A 199 13.51 11.31 10.42
N ASN A 200 14.46 10.41 10.23
CA ASN A 200 15.88 10.70 10.46
C ASN A 200 16.79 10.56 9.25
N ILE A 201 16.32 10.00 8.12
CA ILE A 201 17.17 9.73 6.93
C ILE A 201 17.80 11.00 6.35
N TRP A 202 17.14 12.14 6.43
CA TRP A 202 17.62 13.36 5.82
C TRP A 202 18.95 13.88 6.45
N GLY A 203 19.22 13.58 7.71
CA GLY A 203 20.48 13.89 8.36
C GLY A 203 21.66 13.02 7.90
N TRP A 204 21.40 11.97 7.12
CA TRP A 204 22.38 10.99 6.66
C TRP A 204 22.74 11.11 5.17
N VAL A 205 22.29 12.15 4.48
CA VAL A 205 22.47 12.34 3.03
C VAL A 205 23.94 12.27 2.62
N ASP A 206 24.85 12.91 3.37
CA ASP A 206 26.28 12.88 3.08
C ASP A 206 26.88 11.47 3.20
N VAL A 207 26.34 10.67 4.11
CA VAL A 207 26.76 9.27 4.29
C VAL A 207 26.21 8.41 3.17
N PHE A 208 24.98 8.67 2.73
CA PHE A 208 24.37 7.98 1.57
C PHE A 208 25.12 8.31 0.28
N ASN A 209 25.53 9.56 0.07
CA ASN A 209 26.36 9.95 -1.07
C ASN A 209 27.70 9.19 -1.16
N LYS A 210 28.24 8.79 -0.01
CA LYS A 210 29.46 7.96 0.09
C LYS A 210 29.20 6.46 -0.13
N GLY A 211 27.95 6.04 -0.38
CA GLY A 211 27.61 4.65 -0.68
C GLY A 211 27.54 3.76 0.56
N LEU A 212 26.89 4.21 1.63
CA LEU A 212 26.69 3.40 2.86
C LEU A 212 26.02 2.06 2.60
N ALA A 213 25.03 2.01 1.71
CA ALA A 213 24.26 0.80 1.45
C ALA A 213 24.25 0.48 -0.04
N LYS A 214 24.38 -0.82 -0.34
CA LYS A 214 24.28 -1.36 -1.71
C LYS A 214 22.88 -1.83 -2.05
N SER A 215 22.06 -2.13 -1.05
CA SER A 215 20.64 -2.44 -1.21
C SER A 215 19.80 -1.52 -0.35
N VAL A 216 18.60 -1.20 -0.81
CA VAL A 216 17.63 -0.42 -0.03
C VAL A 216 16.26 -1.09 -0.04
N VAL A 217 15.64 -1.13 1.13
CA VAL A 217 14.25 -1.56 1.32
C VAL A 217 13.46 -0.43 1.97
N TYR A 218 12.38 0.01 1.35
CA TYR A 218 11.45 1.00 1.89
C TYR A 218 10.17 0.29 2.35
N ASP A 219 9.93 0.24 3.65
CA ASP A 219 8.66 -0.25 4.19
C ASP A 219 7.62 0.87 4.20
N GLU A 220 6.38 0.55 3.81
CA GLU A 220 5.32 1.54 3.57
C GLU A 220 5.82 2.70 2.67
N ILE A 221 6.33 2.33 1.49
CA ILE A 221 7.00 3.26 0.55
C ILE A 221 6.11 4.44 0.13
N GLN A 222 4.78 4.36 0.25
CA GLN A 222 3.87 5.49 0.03
C GLN A 222 4.14 6.69 0.97
N GLU A 223 4.94 6.52 2.02
CA GLU A 223 5.52 7.63 2.78
C GLU A 223 6.33 8.61 1.91
N LEU A 224 6.82 8.13 0.76
CA LEU A 224 7.57 8.91 -0.22
C LEU A 224 6.71 9.44 -1.38
N ARG A 225 5.37 9.33 -1.32
CA ARG A 225 4.43 9.73 -2.38
C ARG A 225 4.55 11.19 -2.85
N HIS A 226 5.12 12.06 -2.02
CA HIS A 226 5.39 13.46 -2.37
C HIS A 226 6.72 13.66 -3.13
N GLY A 227 7.42 12.57 -3.45
CA GLY A 227 8.67 12.61 -4.21
C GLY A 227 9.76 13.45 -3.52
N THR A 228 10.62 14.03 -4.34
CA THR A 228 11.77 14.83 -3.89
C THR A 228 11.43 16.25 -3.43
N THR A 229 10.15 16.63 -3.36
CA THR A 229 9.72 17.92 -2.81
C THR A 229 9.87 17.98 -1.29
N THR A 230 10.11 16.85 -0.64
CA THR A 230 10.31 16.75 0.82
C THR A 230 11.75 16.36 1.14
N SER A 231 12.27 16.81 2.32
CA SER A 231 13.61 16.45 2.77
C SER A 231 13.81 14.93 2.88
N LYS A 232 12.80 14.18 3.36
CA LYS A 232 12.86 12.71 3.39
C LYS A 232 12.91 12.11 1.99
N GLY A 233 12.19 12.68 1.04
CA GLY A 233 12.21 12.23 -0.35
C GLY A 233 13.54 12.50 -1.04
N MET A 234 14.19 13.66 -0.81
CA MET A 234 15.53 13.94 -1.32
C MET A 234 16.57 12.95 -0.76
N ALA A 235 16.52 12.69 0.55
CA ALA A 235 17.41 11.70 1.17
C ALA A 235 17.19 10.28 0.62
N ALA A 236 15.94 9.88 0.44
CA ALA A 236 15.60 8.59 -0.16
C ALA A 236 16.08 8.48 -1.62
N ALA A 237 15.96 9.56 -2.42
CA ALA A 237 16.48 9.60 -3.79
C ALA A 237 18.00 9.41 -3.83
N THR A 238 18.72 10.09 -2.92
CA THR A 238 20.19 9.95 -2.79
C THR A 238 20.57 8.51 -2.43
N LEU A 239 19.84 7.90 -1.48
CA LEU A 239 20.05 6.51 -1.07
C LEU A 239 19.75 5.54 -2.22
N SER A 240 18.62 5.70 -2.91
CA SER A 240 18.26 4.86 -4.06
C SER A 240 19.25 4.98 -5.22
N ALA A 241 19.77 6.17 -5.48
CA ALA A 241 20.73 6.39 -6.57
C ALA A 241 22.08 5.66 -6.38
N LYS A 242 22.42 5.29 -5.14
CA LYS A 242 23.65 4.57 -4.79
C LYS A 242 23.44 3.08 -4.56
N ALA A 243 22.19 2.62 -4.57
CA ALA A 243 21.85 1.23 -4.34
C ALA A 243 21.77 0.42 -5.66
N ASP A 244 22.35 -0.76 -5.65
CA ASP A 244 22.29 -1.73 -6.76
C ASP A 244 20.94 -2.46 -6.77
N LEU A 245 20.36 -2.68 -5.57
CA LEU A 245 19.03 -3.30 -5.41
C LEU A 245 18.10 -2.37 -4.64
N ARG A 246 16.88 -2.19 -5.14
CA ARG A 246 15.84 -1.31 -4.57
C ARG A 246 14.53 -2.06 -4.42
N MET A 247 14.00 -2.11 -3.21
CA MET A 247 12.73 -2.76 -2.93
C MET A 247 11.79 -1.82 -2.18
N GLY A 248 10.57 -1.65 -2.68
CA GLY A 248 9.50 -0.94 -2.01
C GLY A 248 8.44 -1.93 -1.54
N LEU A 249 7.98 -1.77 -0.31
CA LEU A 249 6.93 -2.60 0.28
C LEU A 249 5.72 -1.74 0.59
N THR A 250 4.56 -2.14 0.13
CA THR A 250 3.29 -1.46 0.45
C THR A 250 2.11 -2.34 0.09
N ALA A 251 1.02 -2.28 0.83
CA ALA A 251 -0.24 -2.85 0.40
C ALA A 251 -1.08 -1.84 -0.42
N THR A 252 -0.72 -0.56 -0.32
CA THR A 252 -1.44 0.56 -0.94
C THR A 252 -0.46 1.51 -1.62
N PRO A 253 0.00 1.20 -2.84
CA PRO A 253 0.97 2.05 -3.55
C PRO A 253 0.41 3.44 -3.89
N ILE A 254 -0.92 3.58 -3.90
CA ILE A 254 -1.65 4.83 -4.17
C ILE A 254 -2.53 5.12 -2.97
N TYR A 255 -2.39 6.32 -2.40
CA TYR A 255 -3.15 6.73 -1.21
C TYR A 255 -4.34 7.63 -1.56
N ASN A 256 -4.13 8.66 -2.41
CA ASN A 256 -5.16 9.62 -2.80
C ASN A 256 -5.37 9.71 -4.31
N TYR A 257 -4.30 9.92 -5.07
CA TYR A 257 -4.36 10.18 -6.52
C TYR A 257 -3.42 9.24 -7.27
N GLY A 258 -3.81 8.89 -8.49
CA GLY A 258 -3.04 7.98 -9.34
C GLY A 258 -1.63 8.45 -9.68
N ASP A 259 -1.37 9.76 -9.62
CA ASP A 259 -0.05 10.34 -9.85
C ASP A 259 0.98 10.01 -8.75
N GLU A 260 0.53 9.62 -7.56
CA GLU A 260 1.43 9.21 -6.47
C GLU A 260 2.30 8.02 -6.86
N ILE A 261 1.80 7.13 -7.74
CA ILE A 261 2.56 5.95 -8.20
C ILE A 261 3.82 6.36 -8.97
N HIS A 262 3.79 7.46 -9.73
CA HIS A 262 4.97 7.97 -10.43
C HIS A 262 6.07 8.33 -9.42
N ASN A 263 5.73 9.05 -8.35
CA ASN A 263 6.68 9.41 -7.32
C ASN A 263 7.26 8.19 -6.60
N VAL A 264 6.42 7.20 -6.28
CA VAL A 264 6.84 5.94 -5.64
C VAL A 264 7.78 5.15 -6.55
N MET A 265 7.41 4.97 -7.82
CA MET A 265 8.22 4.21 -8.77
C MET A 265 9.59 4.83 -9.04
N ARG A 266 9.73 6.16 -8.93
CA ARG A 266 11.03 6.83 -9.09
C ARG A 266 12.08 6.39 -8.07
N PHE A 267 11.71 5.93 -6.89
CA PHE A 267 12.65 5.40 -5.89
C PHE A 267 13.06 3.95 -6.20
N ILE A 268 12.26 3.24 -6.98
CA ILE A 268 12.48 1.83 -7.33
C ILE A 268 13.12 1.71 -8.72
N LYS A 269 12.48 2.24 -9.74
CA LYS A 269 12.96 2.25 -11.13
C LYS A 269 12.72 3.63 -11.74
N PRO A 270 13.68 4.57 -11.64
CA PRO A 270 13.49 6.00 -11.95
C PRO A 270 12.91 6.28 -13.34
N ASP A 271 13.34 5.52 -14.36
CA ASP A 271 13.03 5.82 -15.76
C ASP A 271 11.80 5.09 -16.28
N LEU A 272 11.20 4.19 -15.49
CA LEU A 272 10.12 3.32 -15.94
C LEU A 272 8.89 4.11 -16.45
N LEU A 273 8.48 5.12 -15.68
CA LEU A 273 7.34 5.97 -16.01
C LEU A 273 7.74 7.30 -16.66
N GLY A 274 9.02 7.46 -16.98
CA GLY A 274 9.58 8.68 -17.56
C GLY A 274 9.60 9.86 -16.59
N SER A 275 9.83 11.05 -17.13
CA SER A 275 9.73 12.31 -16.39
C SER A 275 8.27 12.60 -16.01
N TRP A 276 8.07 13.49 -15.05
CA TRP A 276 6.72 13.91 -14.63
C TRP A 276 5.85 14.41 -15.82
N GLY A 277 6.45 15.20 -16.73
CA GLY A 277 5.73 15.69 -17.91
C GLY A 277 5.32 14.57 -18.88
N GLU A 278 6.17 13.56 -19.06
CA GLU A 278 5.88 12.38 -19.87
C GLU A 278 4.77 11.56 -19.25
N PHE A 279 4.83 11.30 -17.95
CA PHE A 279 3.80 10.58 -17.22
C PHE A 279 2.43 11.28 -17.31
N LEU A 280 2.39 12.61 -17.14
CA LEU A 280 1.14 13.36 -17.27
C LEU A 280 0.55 13.26 -18.68
N ARG A 281 1.37 13.32 -19.72
CA ARG A 281 0.90 13.20 -21.13
C ARG A 281 0.37 11.80 -21.42
N GLU A 282 1.12 10.80 -21.04
CA GLU A 282 0.81 9.40 -21.36
C GLU A 282 -0.38 8.88 -20.56
N TRP A 283 -0.36 9.06 -19.24
CA TRP A 283 -1.29 8.39 -18.32
C TRP A 283 -2.40 9.29 -17.77
N CYS A 284 -2.19 10.60 -17.68
CA CYS A 284 -3.09 11.50 -16.97
C CYS A 284 -3.81 12.52 -17.87
N GLY A 285 -3.34 12.73 -19.11
CA GLY A 285 -3.95 13.70 -20.04
C GLY A 285 -3.95 15.15 -19.53
N GLY A 286 -2.89 15.53 -18.79
CA GLY A 286 -2.69 16.89 -18.30
C GLY A 286 -3.29 17.16 -16.92
N SER A 287 -3.97 16.19 -16.30
CA SER A 287 -4.47 16.28 -14.92
C SER A 287 -3.61 15.42 -13.97
N ARG A 288 -3.95 15.38 -12.67
CA ARG A 288 -3.33 14.45 -11.70
C ARG A 288 -4.06 13.10 -11.61
N VAL A 289 -5.14 12.94 -12.36
CA VAL A 289 -5.96 11.72 -12.36
C VAL A 289 -5.52 10.85 -13.53
N VAL A 290 -5.20 9.60 -13.24
CA VAL A 290 -4.89 8.61 -14.27
C VAL A 290 -6.15 8.30 -15.07
N LYS A 291 -6.08 8.43 -16.40
CA LYS A 291 -7.22 8.22 -17.31
C LYS A 291 -7.69 6.78 -17.35
N ASP A 292 -6.72 5.86 -17.42
CA ASP A 292 -6.95 4.43 -17.49
C ASP A 292 -6.09 3.73 -16.41
N PRO A 293 -6.64 3.57 -15.19
CA PRO A 293 -5.95 2.89 -14.11
C PRO A 293 -5.61 1.43 -14.40
N ASP A 294 -6.48 0.72 -15.14
CA ASP A 294 -6.28 -0.69 -15.48
C ASP A 294 -5.12 -0.87 -16.46
N ALA A 295 -5.02 0.02 -17.45
CA ALA A 295 -3.90 0.01 -18.39
C ALA A 295 -2.57 0.30 -17.67
N LEU A 296 -2.52 1.29 -16.77
CA LEU A 296 -1.33 1.59 -15.99
C LEU A 296 -0.94 0.43 -15.06
N GLY A 297 -1.92 -0.15 -14.37
CA GLY A 297 -1.69 -1.31 -13.50
C GLY A 297 -1.17 -2.53 -14.28
N SER A 298 -1.75 -2.78 -15.46
CA SER A 298 -1.30 -3.86 -16.38
C SER A 298 0.13 -3.61 -16.87
N TYR A 299 0.44 -2.38 -17.27
CA TYR A 299 1.79 -1.99 -17.69
C TYR A 299 2.82 -2.23 -16.58
N LEU A 300 2.56 -1.74 -15.36
CA LEU A 300 3.46 -1.91 -14.22
C LEU A 300 3.71 -3.40 -13.90
N ARG A 301 2.68 -4.24 -14.01
CA ARG A 301 2.82 -5.69 -13.82
C ARG A 301 3.61 -6.33 -14.95
N GLN A 302 3.36 -5.97 -16.22
CA GLN A 302 4.03 -6.53 -17.39
C GLN A 302 5.52 -6.22 -17.40
N THR A 303 5.94 -5.03 -16.93
CA THR A 303 7.36 -4.67 -16.83
C THR A 303 8.15 -5.52 -15.83
N GLY A 304 7.45 -6.20 -14.89
CA GLY A 304 8.06 -7.03 -13.86
C GLY A 304 8.58 -6.28 -12.64
N TYR A 305 8.47 -4.96 -12.61
CA TYR A 305 8.90 -4.13 -11.46
C TYR A 305 7.81 -3.92 -10.42
N PHE A 306 6.59 -4.35 -10.68
CA PHE A 306 5.48 -4.37 -9.71
C PHE A 306 4.93 -5.79 -9.60
N LEU A 307 4.93 -6.31 -8.38
CA LEU A 307 4.31 -7.58 -8.03
C LEU A 307 3.27 -7.34 -6.93
N ARG A 308 2.05 -7.79 -7.17
CA ARG A 308 0.98 -7.77 -6.21
C ARG A 308 0.26 -9.10 -6.19
N ARG A 309 0.07 -9.64 -5.02
CA ARG A 309 -0.73 -10.82 -4.77
C ARG A 309 -1.76 -10.51 -3.70
N THR A 310 -2.89 -11.15 -3.85
CA THR A 310 -4.02 -11.09 -2.94
C THR A 310 -4.22 -12.42 -2.23
N GLU A 311 -5.20 -12.50 -1.38
CA GLU A 311 -5.58 -13.73 -0.69
C GLU A 311 -6.13 -14.81 -1.64
N ASP A 312 -6.60 -14.40 -2.82
CA ASP A 312 -7.16 -15.29 -3.84
C ASP A 312 -6.09 -15.96 -4.70
N ASP A 313 -4.85 -15.46 -4.66
CA ASP A 313 -3.74 -16.08 -5.39
C ASP A 313 -3.48 -17.50 -4.87
N GLU A 314 -3.34 -18.47 -5.78
CA GLU A 314 -3.22 -19.90 -5.49
C GLU A 314 -2.09 -20.21 -4.49
N THR A 315 -0.92 -19.59 -4.66
CA THR A 315 0.23 -19.80 -3.78
C THR A 315 0.04 -19.17 -2.39
N VAL A 316 -0.82 -18.15 -2.29
CA VAL A 316 -1.18 -17.48 -1.02
C VAL A 316 -2.27 -18.26 -0.32
N SER A 317 -3.37 -18.57 -1.00
CA SER A 317 -4.52 -19.27 -0.43
C SER A 317 -4.15 -20.67 0.08
N ALA A 318 -3.23 -21.36 -0.60
CA ALA A 318 -2.65 -22.61 -0.13
C ALA A 318 -1.93 -22.48 1.23
N SER A 319 -1.41 -21.28 1.55
CA SER A 319 -0.68 -21.02 2.79
C SER A 319 -1.54 -20.36 3.88
N MET A 320 -2.52 -19.54 3.48
CA MET A 320 -3.39 -18.77 4.38
C MET A 320 -4.78 -18.59 3.76
N PRO A 321 -5.83 -19.26 4.25
CA PRO A 321 -7.18 -19.11 3.71
C PRO A 321 -7.69 -17.66 3.85
N PRO A 322 -8.56 -17.19 2.91
CA PRO A 322 -9.16 -15.87 2.99
C PRO A 322 -10.00 -15.73 4.27
N PRO A 323 -10.18 -14.49 4.79
CA PRO A 323 -11.03 -14.28 5.96
C PRO A 323 -12.49 -14.52 5.62
N ASN A 324 -13.23 -15.08 6.57
CA ASN A 324 -14.68 -15.13 6.50
C ASN A 324 -15.24 -13.76 6.91
N ILE A 325 -16.07 -13.14 6.08
CA ILE A 325 -16.69 -11.83 6.34
C ILE A 325 -18.14 -12.04 6.74
N ILE A 326 -18.52 -11.53 7.89
CA ILE A 326 -19.89 -11.55 8.42
C ILE A 326 -20.35 -10.11 8.62
N GLU A 327 -21.40 -9.71 7.93
CA GLU A 327 -22.07 -8.43 8.15
C GLU A 327 -23.33 -8.69 9.00
N TYR A 328 -23.48 -7.92 10.08
CA TYR A 328 -24.59 -8.08 11.00
C TYR A 328 -25.15 -6.72 11.44
N GLN A 329 -26.43 -6.54 11.23
CA GLN A 329 -27.14 -5.34 11.67
C GLN A 329 -27.42 -5.42 13.17
N VAL A 330 -27.03 -4.39 13.92
CA VAL A 330 -27.24 -4.26 15.35
C VAL A 330 -28.25 -3.17 15.69
N ALA A 331 -28.91 -3.30 16.83
CA ALA A 331 -29.90 -2.35 17.27
C ALA A 331 -29.29 -0.96 17.54
N TRP A 332 -30.08 0.07 17.23
CA TRP A 332 -29.83 1.47 17.49
C TRP A 332 -30.50 1.91 18.80
N ASP A 333 -29.77 2.54 19.70
CA ASP A 333 -30.30 3.13 20.93
C ASP A 333 -30.59 4.63 20.69
N GLN A 334 -31.88 4.94 20.39
CA GLN A 334 -32.31 6.29 20.05
C GLN A 334 -32.08 7.27 21.22
N ALA A 335 -32.34 6.85 22.46
CA ALA A 335 -32.15 7.71 23.63
C ALA A 335 -30.67 8.14 23.83
N ALA A 336 -29.74 7.25 23.48
CA ALA A 336 -28.32 7.56 23.52
C ALA A 336 -27.86 8.49 22.38
N ALA A 337 -28.66 8.60 21.30
CA ALA A 337 -28.38 9.47 20.16
C ALA A 337 -28.96 10.89 20.32
N ASP A 338 -30.05 11.06 21.06
CA ASP A 338 -30.86 12.30 21.08
C ASP A 338 -30.09 13.52 21.58
N ASP A 339 -29.19 13.36 22.55
CA ASP A 339 -28.45 14.49 23.17
C ASP A 339 -27.59 15.29 22.18
N GLU A 340 -27.09 14.64 21.11
CA GLU A 340 -26.18 15.26 20.12
C GLU A 340 -26.86 15.54 18.76
N MET A 341 -28.10 15.11 18.59
CA MET A 341 -28.79 15.14 17.28
C MET A 341 -29.10 16.58 16.82
N ALA A 342 -29.41 17.49 17.72
CA ALA A 342 -29.72 18.88 17.39
C ALA A 342 -28.49 19.59 16.76
N LEU A 343 -27.32 19.44 17.36
CA LEU A 343 -26.07 19.99 16.83
C LEU A 343 -25.71 19.37 15.48
N THR A 344 -25.92 18.07 15.37
CA THR A 344 -25.62 17.31 14.12
C THR A 344 -26.51 17.80 12.96
N ARG A 345 -27.79 18.09 13.20
CA ARG A 345 -28.69 18.67 12.19
C ARG A 345 -28.27 20.07 11.78
N MET A 346 -27.87 20.91 12.71
CA MET A 346 -27.35 22.25 12.41
C MET A 346 -26.08 22.20 11.54
N LEU A 347 -25.14 21.32 11.87
CA LEU A 347 -23.93 21.11 11.07
C LEU A 347 -24.27 20.59 9.66
N ALA A 348 -25.22 19.65 9.54
CA ALA A 348 -25.66 19.13 8.23
C ALA A 348 -26.27 20.24 7.36
N GLN A 349 -27.08 21.12 7.91
CA GLN A 349 -27.62 22.30 7.19
C GLN A 349 -26.49 23.23 6.73
N THR A 350 -25.49 23.49 7.56
CA THR A 350 -24.32 24.30 7.19
C THR A 350 -23.49 23.67 6.06
N VAL A 351 -23.35 22.35 6.06
CA VAL A 351 -22.67 21.62 4.95
C VAL A 351 -23.41 21.78 3.62
N LEU A 352 -24.74 21.76 3.65
CA LEU A 352 -25.56 21.82 2.42
C LEU A 352 -25.73 23.24 1.89
N HIS A 353 -25.85 24.24 2.76
CA HIS A 353 -26.27 25.59 2.41
C HIS A 353 -25.30 26.71 2.79
N GLY A 354 -24.25 26.42 3.56
CA GLY A 354 -23.23 27.39 3.98
C GLY A 354 -22.27 27.82 2.86
N SER A 355 -21.50 28.86 3.11
CA SER A 355 -20.40 29.27 2.24
C SER A 355 -19.33 28.15 2.13
N PHE A 356 -18.47 28.20 1.11
CA PHE A 356 -17.45 27.17 0.86
C PHE A 356 -16.54 26.91 2.08
N VAL A 357 -16.15 27.97 2.80
CA VAL A 357 -15.28 27.86 3.98
C VAL A 357 -16.04 27.26 5.18
N GLU A 358 -17.25 27.75 5.45
CA GLU A 358 -18.12 27.26 6.52
C GLU A 358 -18.53 25.81 6.29
N ALA A 359 -18.93 25.47 5.07
CA ALA A 359 -19.29 24.11 4.68
C ALA A 359 -18.10 23.14 4.86
N GLY A 360 -16.88 23.54 4.51
CA GLY A 360 -15.68 22.71 4.68
C GLY A 360 -15.30 22.49 6.15
N GLN A 361 -15.56 23.45 7.04
CA GLN A 361 -15.33 23.30 8.47
C GLN A 361 -16.43 22.44 9.11
N ALA A 362 -17.69 22.75 8.81
CA ALA A 362 -18.86 22.01 9.28
C ALA A 362 -18.83 20.54 8.82
N ALA A 363 -18.32 20.27 7.61
CA ALA A 363 -18.20 18.91 7.08
C ALA A 363 -17.29 18.01 7.94
N ARG A 364 -16.15 18.53 8.40
CA ARG A 364 -15.22 17.78 9.26
C ARG A 364 -15.81 17.52 10.64
N GLU A 365 -16.50 18.51 11.17
CA GLU A 365 -17.14 18.41 12.49
C GLU A 365 -18.35 17.45 12.43
N LEU A 366 -19.16 17.54 11.37
CA LEU A 366 -20.28 16.63 11.12
C LEU A 366 -19.81 15.17 11.02
N ASP A 367 -18.75 14.88 10.24
CA ASP A 367 -18.20 13.52 10.11
C ASP A 367 -17.77 12.97 11.48
N ALA A 368 -17.00 13.73 12.23
CA ALA A 368 -16.53 13.32 13.56
C ALA A 368 -17.68 13.06 14.54
N LYS A 369 -18.63 13.98 14.60
CA LYS A 369 -19.80 13.90 15.49
C LYS A 369 -20.74 12.75 15.14
N MET A 370 -21.05 12.57 13.84
CA MET A 370 -21.92 11.48 13.40
C MET A 370 -21.33 10.12 13.66
N ARG A 371 -20.04 9.94 13.45
CA ARG A 371 -19.35 8.67 13.74
C ARG A 371 -19.33 8.37 15.24
N MET A 372 -19.07 9.37 16.08
CA MET A 372 -19.10 9.25 17.54
C MET A 372 -20.51 8.86 18.02
N LEU A 373 -21.53 9.57 17.57
CA LEU A 373 -22.92 9.32 17.89
C LEU A 373 -23.35 7.91 17.47
N THR A 374 -23.01 7.51 16.24
CA THR A 374 -23.29 6.16 15.72
C THR A 374 -22.63 5.10 16.60
N GLY A 375 -21.35 5.31 16.96
CA GLY A 375 -20.63 4.40 17.84
C GLY A 375 -21.31 4.26 19.22
N ILE A 376 -21.72 5.35 19.84
CA ILE A 376 -22.40 5.37 21.16
C ILE A 376 -23.77 4.69 21.07
N ALA A 377 -24.59 5.04 20.06
CA ALA A 377 -25.93 4.51 19.92
C ALA A 377 -25.98 2.98 19.72
N LYS A 378 -24.98 2.40 19.06
CA LYS A 378 -24.90 0.93 18.90
C LYS A 378 -24.01 0.22 19.92
N ALA A 379 -23.30 0.93 20.79
CA ALA A 379 -22.27 0.34 21.66
C ALA A 379 -22.79 -0.80 22.55
N LYS A 380 -23.98 -0.65 23.15
CA LYS A 380 -24.58 -1.70 23.99
C LYS A 380 -24.92 -2.96 23.18
N ALA A 381 -25.45 -2.78 21.96
CA ALA A 381 -25.77 -3.87 21.06
C ALA A 381 -24.52 -4.61 20.55
N VAL A 382 -23.46 -3.86 20.22
CA VAL A 382 -22.14 -4.41 19.90
C VAL A 382 -21.59 -5.25 21.06
N ALA A 383 -21.63 -4.73 22.30
CA ALA A 383 -21.20 -5.49 23.47
C ALA A 383 -22.03 -6.75 23.70
N ALA A 384 -23.34 -6.70 23.45
CA ALA A 384 -24.22 -7.88 23.53
C ALA A 384 -23.82 -8.95 22.49
N TYR A 385 -23.53 -8.54 21.26
CA TYR A 385 -23.00 -9.44 20.23
C TYR A 385 -21.68 -10.08 20.64
N VAL A 386 -20.73 -9.29 21.15
CA VAL A 386 -19.44 -9.80 21.62
C VAL A 386 -19.63 -10.81 22.77
N ARG A 387 -20.53 -10.55 23.72
CA ARG A 387 -20.86 -11.52 24.79
C ARG A 387 -21.42 -12.83 24.23
N MET A 388 -22.26 -12.77 23.20
CA MET A 388 -22.77 -13.95 22.52
C MET A 388 -21.63 -14.72 21.84
N LEU A 389 -20.80 -14.02 21.07
CA LEU A 389 -19.67 -14.61 20.35
C LEU A 389 -18.67 -15.28 21.30
N LEU A 390 -18.41 -14.70 22.48
CA LEU A 390 -17.50 -15.26 23.49
C LEU A 390 -18.01 -16.56 24.15
N ARG A 391 -19.23 -17.01 23.85
CA ARG A 391 -19.68 -18.36 24.22
C ARG A 391 -19.09 -19.43 23.31
N GLU A 392 -18.82 -19.07 22.04
CA GLU A 392 -18.35 -19.99 21.01
C GLU A 392 -16.84 -19.86 20.76
N VAL A 393 -16.25 -18.67 21.02
CA VAL A 393 -14.84 -18.42 20.75
C VAL A 393 -14.08 -18.02 22.03
N PRO A 394 -12.79 -18.38 22.12
CA PRO A 394 -12.01 -18.10 23.35
C PRO A 394 -11.73 -16.62 23.54
N ARG A 395 -11.50 -15.86 22.46
CA ARG A 395 -11.08 -14.45 22.50
C ARG A 395 -11.59 -13.69 21.29
N VAL A 396 -11.79 -12.37 21.48
CA VAL A 396 -12.26 -11.45 20.44
C VAL A 396 -11.38 -10.20 20.43
N LEU A 397 -10.98 -9.78 19.21
CA LEU A 397 -10.39 -8.48 18.96
C LEU A 397 -11.52 -7.51 18.60
N LEU A 398 -11.80 -6.51 19.44
CA LEU A 398 -12.89 -5.55 19.25
C LEU A 398 -12.33 -4.21 18.77
N ALA A 399 -12.64 -3.83 17.53
CA ALA A 399 -12.11 -2.64 16.88
C ALA A 399 -13.08 -1.46 16.96
N GLY A 400 -12.56 -0.29 17.32
CA GLY A 400 -13.32 0.96 17.41
C GLY A 400 -12.42 2.19 17.31
N TRP A 401 -12.99 3.36 17.61
CA TRP A 401 -12.28 4.62 17.47
C TRP A 401 -12.46 5.59 18.66
N HIS A 402 -13.72 5.74 19.16
CA HIS A 402 -14.05 6.76 20.14
C HIS A 402 -13.91 6.28 21.58
N ARG A 403 -13.38 7.14 22.45
CA ARG A 403 -13.13 6.82 23.87
C ARG A 403 -14.40 6.49 24.63
N ASP A 404 -15.48 7.21 24.37
CA ASP A 404 -16.77 7.00 25.02
C ASP A 404 -17.36 5.64 24.65
N VAL A 405 -17.16 5.19 23.42
CA VAL A 405 -17.54 3.84 22.96
C VAL A 405 -16.73 2.78 23.73
N TYR A 406 -15.41 2.96 23.87
CA TYR A 406 -14.58 2.04 24.67
C TYR A 406 -15.00 2.00 26.13
N ALA A 407 -15.41 3.14 26.72
CA ALA A 407 -15.90 3.18 28.10
C ALA A 407 -17.16 2.32 28.26
N ILE A 408 -18.12 2.45 27.34
CA ILE A 408 -19.35 1.63 27.34
C ILE A 408 -18.99 0.14 27.16
N TRP A 409 -18.16 -0.21 26.18
CA TRP A 409 -17.74 -1.59 25.99
C TRP A 409 -16.99 -2.16 27.20
N GLY A 410 -16.08 -1.37 27.80
CA GLY A 410 -15.35 -1.75 29.02
C GLY A 410 -16.26 -2.12 30.17
N GLN A 411 -17.30 -1.30 30.40
CA GLN A 411 -18.33 -1.56 31.41
C GLN A 411 -19.16 -2.81 31.08
N GLN A 412 -19.67 -2.89 29.85
CA GLN A 412 -20.55 -3.97 29.40
C GLN A 412 -19.84 -5.33 29.30
N LEU A 413 -18.54 -5.34 29.09
CA LEU A 413 -17.71 -6.52 28.93
C LEU A 413 -16.78 -6.79 30.14
N ALA A 414 -16.99 -6.11 31.27
CA ALA A 414 -16.11 -6.19 32.44
C ALA A 414 -15.85 -7.64 32.92
N ALA A 415 -16.83 -8.53 32.81
CA ALA A 415 -16.68 -9.95 33.17
C ALA A 415 -15.62 -10.72 32.35
N PHE A 416 -15.15 -10.18 31.23
CA PHE A 416 -14.15 -10.76 30.34
C PHE A 416 -12.78 -10.10 30.45
N ASN A 417 -12.57 -9.22 31.47
CA ASN A 417 -11.36 -8.46 31.70
C ASN A 417 -10.83 -7.74 30.45
N PRO A 418 -11.62 -6.85 29.81
CA PRO A 418 -11.20 -6.21 28.55
C PRO A 418 -9.95 -5.36 28.76
N VAL A 419 -9.02 -5.43 27.80
CA VAL A 419 -7.79 -4.61 27.79
C VAL A 419 -7.80 -3.66 26.59
N LEU A 420 -7.11 -2.53 26.73
CA LEU A 420 -7.03 -1.49 25.72
C LEU A 420 -5.70 -1.54 24.96
N TYR A 421 -5.77 -1.37 23.67
CA TYR A 421 -4.63 -1.13 22.79
C TYR A 421 -4.99 0.01 21.82
N THR A 422 -4.95 1.23 22.32
CA THR A 422 -5.37 2.43 21.57
C THR A 422 -4.21 3.44 21.44
N GLY A 423 -4.49 4.68 21.08
CA GLY A 423 -3.49 5.76 21.06
C GLY A 423 -3.15 6.32 22.45
N SER A 424 -3.92 5.97 23.48
CA SER A 424 -3.84 6.60 24.81
C SER A 424 -2.86 5.90 25.76
N GLU A 425 -2.58 4.62 25.56
CA GLU A 425 -1.73 3.84 26.47
C GLU A 425 -0.24 4.08 26.16
N SER A 426 0.57 4.10 27.22
CA SER A 426 2.02 4.07 27.11
C SER A 426 2.51 2.76 26.46
N ALA A 427 3.74 2.75 25.94
CA ALA A 427 4.33 1.54 25.33
C ALA A 427 4.32 0.34 26.32
N ALA A 428 4.61 0.58 27.61
CA ALA A 428 4.56 -0.47 28.64
C ALA A 428 3.11 -0.90 28.94
N GLY A 429 2.13 0.00 28.84
CA GLY A 429 0.71 -0.32 28.96
C GLY A 429 0.25 -1.23 27.84
N LYS A 430 0.60 -0.89 26.59
CA LYS A 430 0.31 -1.70 25.41
C LYS A 430 0.92 -3.11 25.50
N ASP A 431 2.18 -3.22 25.92
CA ASP A 431 2.84 -4.52 26.11
C ASP A 431 2.11 -5.38 27.16
N ARG A 432 1.67 -4.78 28.29
CA ARG A 432 0.86 -5.47 29.29
C ARG A 432 -0.47 -5.95 28.72
N SER A 433 -1.17 -5.13 27.94
CA SER A 433 -2.43 -5.49 27.30
C SER A 433 -2.25 -6.69 26.35
N VAL A 434 -1.20 -6.67 25.52
CA VAL A 434 -0.89 -7.79 24.62
C VAL A 434 -0.60 -9.06 25.41
N LYS A 435 0.22 -8.98 26.46
CA LYS A 435 0.53 -10.13 27.32
C LYS A 435 -0.70 -10.70 28.04
N ALA A 436 -1.56 -9.85 28.58
CA ALA A 436 -2.79 -10.28 29.24
C ALA A 436 -3.73 -10.99 28.24
N PHE A 437 -3.88 -10.44 27.04
CA PHE A 437 -4.70 -11.05 26.01
C PHE A 437 -4.13 -12.36 25.49
N THR A 438 -2.83 -12.43 25.21
CA THR A 438 -2.19 -13.64 24.67
C THR A 438 -2.11 -14.78 25.70
N ARG A 439 -1.97 -14.48 26.99
CA ARG A 439 -1.97 -15.46 28.08
C ARG A 439 -3.37 -15.96 28.44
N GLY A 440 -4.41 -15.20 28.16
CA GLY A 440 -5.80 -15.55 28.46
C GLY A 440 -6.34 -14.89 29.73
N ASP A 441 -5.59 -14.00 30.35
CA ASP A 441 -6.04 -13.17 31.47
C ASP A 441 -7.16 -12.20 31.03
N SER A 442 -7.16 -11.85 29.75
CA SER A 442 -8.21 -11.08 29.07
C SER A 442 -8.76 -11.86 27.88
N ARG A 443 -10.08 -11.83 27.71
CA ARG A 443 -10.76 -12.44 26.56
C ARG A 443 -11.16 -11.43 25.48
N VAL A 444 -11.05 -10.13 25.76
CA VAL A 444 -11.39 -9.05 24.83
C VAL A 444 -10.24 -8.04 24.78
N MET A 445 -9.69 -7.80 23.59
CA MET A 445 -8.79 -6.68 23.38
C MET A 445 -9.50 -5.62 22.54
N MET A 446 -9.70 -4.44 23.11
CA MET A 446 -10.24 -3.28 22.40
C MET A 446 -9.09 -2.55 21.70
N ILE A 447 -9.15 -2.46 20.37
CA ILE A 447 -8.10 -1.86 19.53
C ILE A 447 -8.63 -0.66 18.77
N SER A 448 -7.83 0.41 18.68
CA SER A 448 -8.17 1.51 17.79
C SER A 448 -7.94 1.13 16.32
N LEU A 449 -8.92 1.47 15.48
CA LEU A 449 -8.89 1.25 14.03
C LEU A 449 -7.58 1.69 13.36
N ARG A 450 -6.92 2.73 13.87
CA ARG A 450 -5.65 3.25 13.31
C ARG A 450 -4.41 2.95 14.16
N SER A 451 -4.54 2.26 15.29
CA SER A 451 -3.41 1.95 16.19
C SER A 451 -2.85 0.54 16.03
N GLY A 452 -3.40 -0.26 15.13
CA GLY A 452 -3.01 -1.66 14.92
C GLY A 452 -1.62 -1.86 14.31
N VAL A 453 -0.94 -0.81 13.88
CA VAL A 453 0.40 -0.92 13.29
C VAL A 453 1.41 -1.36 14.36
N GLY A 454 2.19 -2.41 14.05
CA GLY A 454 3.21 -2.94 14.98
C GLY A 454 2.74 -4.04 15.93
N LEU A 455 1.44 -4.37 15.97
CA LEU A 455 0.92 -5.43 16.81
C LEU A 455 1.15 -6.81 16.17
N ASP A 456 1.70 -7.75 16.93
CA ASP A 456 2.04 -9.09 16.46
C ASP A 456 1.82 -10.14 17.55
N GLY A 457 1.75 -11.43 17.16
CA GLY A 457 1.55 -12.56 18.07
C GLY A 457 0.09 -12.84 18.45
N LEU A 458 -0.88 -12.01 18.02
CA LEU A 458 -2.30 -12.24 18.29
C LEU A 458 -2.84 -13.46 17.55
N GLN A 459 -2.30 -13.75 16.35
CA GLN A 459 -2.75 -14.82 15.45
C GLN A 459 -2.71 -16.21 16.08
N HIS A 460 -1.88 -16.43 17.06
CA HIS A 460 -1.79 -17.75 17.74
C HIS A 460 -2.95 -18.00 18.72
N ASN A 461 -3.67 -16.96 19.10
CA ASN A 461 -4.61 -17.01 20.22
C ASN A 461 -6.01 -16.46 19.89
N CYS A 462 -6.17 -15.76 18.78
CA CYS A 462 -7.41 -15.12 18.38
C CYS A 462 -7.60 -15.25 16.86
N ARG A 463 -8.81 -15.54 16.43
CA ARG A 463 -9.19 -15.61 15.01
C ARG A 463 -10.40 -14.74 14.67
N ASP A 464 -11.05 -14.15 15.67
CA ASP A 464 -12.28 -13.38 15.47
C ASP A 464 -12.01 -11.89 15.76
N VAL A 465 -12.30 -11.04 14.77
CA VAL A 465 -12.29 -9.59 14.92
C VAL A 465 -13.70 -9.03 14.72
N VAL A 466 -14.12 -8.17 15.64
CA VAL A 466 -15.40 -7.46 15.57
C VAL A 466 -15.14 -5.99 15.32
N PHE A 467 -15.63 -5.46 14.22
CA PHE A 467 -15.65 -4.03 13.93
C PHE A 467 -16.92 -3.43 14.51
N GLY A 468 -16.81 -2.90 15.74
CA GLY A 468 -17.90 -2.24 16.44
C GLY A 468 -18.12 -0.80 15.99
N GLU A 469 -17.12 -0.16 15.42
CA GLU A 469 -17.20 1.09 14.66
C GLU A 469 -16.53 0.88 13.31
N LEU A 470 -16.98 1.62 12.28
CA LEU A 470 -16.46 1.52 10.91
C LEU A 470 -15.60 2.74 10.56
N ASP A 471 -14.62 2.57 9.67
CA ASP A 471 -13.82 3.67 9.09
C ASP A 471 -14.16 3.82 7.60
N TRP A 472 -14.01 5.03 7.06
CA TRP A 472 -14.17 5.33 5.64
C TRP A 472 -13.18 4.60 4.72
N SER A 473 -12.10 4.06 5.27
CA SER A 473 -11.05 3.39 4.52
C SER A 473 -11.13 1.87 4.69
N PRO A 474 -11.41 1.12 3.61
CA PRO A 474 -11.35 -0.34 3.64
C PRO A 474 -10.00 -0.85 4.16
N GLN A 475 -8.93 -0.14 3.82
CA GLN A 475 -7.56 -0.49 4.19
C GLN A 475 -7.34 -0.56 5.71
N VAL A 476 -8.02 0.30 6.46
CA VAL A 476 -7.96 0.30 7.93
C VAL A 476 -8.50 -1.03 8.49
N HIS A 477 -9.61 -1.52 7.94
CA HIS A 477 -10.20 -2.80 8.31
C HIS A 477 -9.28 -3.97 7.92
N TYR A 478 -8.79 -3.99 6.67
CA TYR A 478 -7.87 -5.03 6.21
C TYR A 478 -6.57 -5.07 7.03
N GLN A 479 -6.05 -3.93 7.48
CA GLN A 479 -4.88 -3.89 8.36
C GLN A 479 -5.13 -4.58 9.70
N ILE A 480 -6.32 -4.46 10.27
CA ILE A 480 -6.68 -5.12 11.53
C ILE A 480 -6.90 -6.61 11.30
N ILE A 481 -7.64 -7.02 10.27
CA ILE A 481 -7.78 -8.42 9.87
C ILE A 481 -6.40 -9.06 9.69
N GLY A 482 -5.49 -8.37 9.00
CA GLY A 482 -4.11 -8.81 8.79
C GLY A 482 -3.25 -8.93 10.05
N ARG A 483 -3.74 -8.50 11.25
CA ARG A 483 -3.08 -8.81 12.53
C ARG A 483 -3.37 -10.23 13.02
N LEU A 484 -4.53 -10.75 12.64
CA LEU A 484 -4.93 -12.12 12.95
C LEU A 484 -4.60 -13.09 11.82
N ARG A 485 -4.81 -12.67 10.56
CA ARG A 485 -4.49 -13.45 9.38
C ARG A 485 -2.99 -13.34 9.06
N ARG A 486 -2.22 -14.17 9.72
CA ARG A 486 -0.76 -14.23 9.61
C ARG A 486 -0.25 -15.67 9.69
N PRO A 487 0.98 -15.92 9.22
CA PRO A 487 1.66 -17.19 9.44
C PRO A 487 1.56 -17.65 10.90
N GLY A 488 1.18 -18.92 11.11
CA GLY A 488 0.96 -19.48 12.43
C GLY A 488 -0.46 -19.30 12.97
N GLN A 489 -1.40 -18.75 12.21
CA GLN A 489 -2.82 -18.76 12.54
C GLN A 489 -3.38 -20.20 12.38
N PRO A 490 -3.92 -20.82 13.44
CA PRO A 490 -4.35 -22.21 13.39
C PRO A 490 -5.69 -22.43 12.67
N GLY A 491 -6.42 -21.37 12.33
CA GLY A 491 -7.73 -21.46 11.69
C GLY A 491 -8.06 -20.26 10.82
N GLN A 492 -9.17 -20.35 10.10
CA GLN A 492 -9.69 -19.25 9.29
C GLN A 492 -10.07 -18.07 10.18
N VAL A 493 -9.64 -16.88 9.81
CA VAL A 493 -10.00 -15.62 10.49
C VAL A 493 -11.43 -15.24 10.10
N THR A 494 -12.24 -14.82 11.07
CA THR A 494 -13.58 -14.28 10.85
C THR A 494 -13.62 -12.80 11.23
N ALA A 495 -14.10 -11.96 10.32
CA ALA A 495 -14.28 -10.53 10.52
C ALA A 495 -15.79 -10.20 10.56
N HIS A 496 -16.23 -9.70 11.70
CA HIS A 496 -17.64 -9.35 11.96
C HIS A 496 -17.82 -7.84 11.84
N TYR A 497 -18.53 -7.38 10.82
CA TYR A 497 -18.87 -5.98 10.60
C TYR A 497 -20.23 -5.67 11.21
N LEU A 498 -20.24 -4.96 12.34
CA LEU A 498 -21.47 -4.60 13.03
C LEU A 498 -21.90 -3.19 12.64
N HIS A 499 -23.02 -3.08 11.98
CA HIS A 499 -23.56 -1.82 11.49
C HIS A 499 -25.01 -1.60 11.96
N SER A 500 -25.44 -0.35 11.99
CA SER A 500 -26.83 0.02 12.20
C SER A 500 -27.45 0.51 10.87
N ASP A 501 -28.76 0.55 10.80
CA ASP A 501 -29.52 1.18 9.72
C ASP A 501 -29.62 2.72 9.86
N SER A 502 -29.05 3.25 10.93
CA SER A 502 -29.10 4.65 11.30
C SER A 502 -27.71 5.24 11.51
N GLY A 503 -27.61 6.55 11.62
CA GLY A 503 -26.35 7.24 11.82
C GLY A 503 -25.46 7.31 10.59
N SER A 504 -24.15 7.15 10.76
CA SER A 504 -23.17 7.20 9.66
C SER A 504 -22.97 5.85 8.94
N ASP A 505 -23.41 4.74 9.53
CA ASP A 505 -23.10 3.40 9.03
C ASP A 505 -23.63 3.12 7.61
N PRO A 506 -24.88 3.47 7.22
CA PRO A 506 -25.37 3.22 5.88
C PRO A 506 -24.51 3.89 4.79
N VAL A 507 -24.13 5.15 5.00
CA VAL A 507 -23.27 5.91 4.06
C VAL A 507 -21.84 5.37 4.05
N LEU A 508 -21.35 4.91 5.21
CA LEU A 508 -20.03 4.27 5.34
C LEU A 508 -19.98 2.96 4.55
N LEU A 509 -20.94 2.07 4.71
CA LEU A 509 -20.98 0.78 4.01
C LEU A 509 -21.02 0.95 2.50
N GLU A 510 -21.86 1.86 2.00
CA GLU A 510 -21.91 2.17 0.57
C GLU A 510 -20.55 2.71 0.07
N THR A 511 -19.94 3.62 0.82
CA THR A 511 -18.64 4.21 0.47
C THR A 511 -17.50 3.19 0.51
N LEU A 512 -17.53 2.26 1.45
CA LEU A 512 -16.53 1.18 1.56
C LEU A 512 -16.54 0.31 0.30
N GLY A 513 -17.72 -0.05 -0.22
CA GLY A 513 -17.83 -0.76 -1.50
C GLY A 513 -17.19 0.01 -2.66
N VAL A 514 -17.50 1.30 -2.81
CA VAL A 514 -16.99 2.15 -3.90
C VAL A 514 -15.46 2.36 -3.82
N LYS A 515 -14.91 2.64 -2.64
CA LYS A 515 -13.45 2.86 -2.48
C LYS A 515 -12.62 1.61 -2.74
N THR A 516 -13.14 0.45 -2.37
CA THR A 516 -12.49 -0.83 -2.68
C THR A 516 -12.31 -0.99 -4.19
N ASP A 517 -13.33 -0.63 -4.97
CA ASP A 517 -13.28 -0.74 -6.43
C ASP A 517 -12.30 0.25 -7.10
N GLN A 518 -12.14 1.47 -6.58
CA GLN A 518 -11.17 2.43 -7.15
C GLN A 518 -9.71 2.02 -6.97
N SER A 519 -9.36 1.49 -5.81
CA SER A 519 -8.00 1.02 -5.58
C SER A 519 -7.71 -0.29 -6.34
N ARG A 520 -8.73 -1.08 -6.62
CA ARG A 520 -8.63 -2.34 -7.39
C ARG A 520 -8.22 -2.10 -8.84
N GLY A 521 -8.72 -1.08 -9.53
CA GLY A 521 -8.41 -0.85 -10.94
C GLY A 521 -6.91 -0.78 -11.23
N ILE A 522 -6.12 -0.10 -10.39
CA ILE A 522 -4.66 -0.01 -10.56
C ILE A 522 -3.96 -1.21 -9.92
N ASN A 523 -4.41 -1.64 -8.75
CA ASN A 523 -3.80 -2.74 -8.02
C ASN A 523 -4.12 -4.10 -8.67
N ASP A 524 -5.36 -4.27 -9.15
CA ASP A 524 -5.90 -5.53 -9.67
C ASP A 524 -6.66 -5.26 -10.98
N PRO A 525 -5.94 -5.03 -12.12
CA PRO A 525 -6.55 -4.70 -13.40
C PRO A 525 -7.46 -5.83 -13.92
N GLY A 526 -8.60 -5.43 -14.53
CA GLY A 526 -9.59 -6.36 -15.07
C GLY A 526 -10.72 -6.73 -14.10
N VAL A 527 -10.69 -6.27 -12.84
CA VAL A 527 -11.80 -6.42 -11.90
C VAL A 527 -12.83 -5.31 -12.08
N ALA A 528 -14.12 -5.64 -12.14
CA ALA A 528 -15.20 -4.68 -12.38
C ALA A 528 -15.20 -3.53 -11.36
N GLN A 529 -15.30 -2.30 -11.85
CA GLN A 529 -15.34 -1.08 -11.04
C GLN A 529 -16.78 -0.59 -10.85
N ARG A 530 -17.09 -0.11 -9.63
CA ARG A 530 -18.35 0.58 -9.33
C ARG A 530 -18.22 2.10 -9.47
N ALA A 531 -19.34 2.83 -9.48
CA ALA A 531 -19.40 4.26 -9.74
C ALA A 531 -18.47 5.12 -8.86
N ARG A 532 -17.89 6.18 -9.43
CA ARG A 532 -16.97 7.11 -8.76
C ARG A 532 -17.73 8.13 -7.90
N HIS A 533 -17.36 8.28 -6.63
CA HIS A 533 -17.78 9.39 -5.77
C HIS A 533 -16.55 10.10 -5.19
N THR A 534 -16.54 11.43 -5.20
CA THR A 534 -15.49 12.27 -4.60
C THR A 534 -15.67 12.39 -3.08
N ASP A 535 -14.61 12.77 -2.36
CA ASP A 535 -14.68 12.96 -0.90
C ASP A 535 -15.71 14.03 -0.48
N ASP A 536 -15.87 15.09 -1.28
CA ASP A 536 -16.88 16.12 -1.02
C ASP A 536 -18.30 15.59 -1.18
N SER A 537 -18.54 14.65 -2.11
CA SER A 537 -19.87 14.07 -2.31
C SER A 537 -20.33 13.21 -1.15
N ARG A 538 -19.43 12.50 -0.46
CA ARG A 538 -19.78 11.61 0.66
C ARG A 538 -20.29 12.38 1.90
N ILE A 539 -19.62 13.50 2.23
CA ILE A 539 -20.03 14.31 3.39
C ILE A 539 -21.36 15.03 3.11
N ARG A 540 -21.57 15.47 1.87
CA ARG A 540 -22.89 16.01 1.46
C ARG A 540 -23.98 14.94 1.54
N ARG A 541 -23.69 13.69 1.15
CA ARG A 541 -24.62 12.56 1.29
C ARG A 541 -24.91 12.26 2.76
N LEU A 542 -23.87 12.28 3.62
CA LEU A 542 -24.07 12.15 5.06
C LEU A 542 -24.94 13.30 5.62
N ALA A 543 -24.70 14.53 5.20
CA ALA A 543 -25.51 15.68 5.60
C ALA A 543 -26.97 15.55 5.14
N GLN A 544 -27.18 15.14 3.87
CA GLN A 544 -28.52 14.89 3.34
C GLN A 544 -29.23 13.77 4.12
N PHE A 545 -28.55 12.66 4.37
CA PHE A 545 -29.09 11.54 5.14
C PHE A 545 -29.53 11.96 6.56
N VAL A 546 -28.74 12.82 7.24
CA VAL A 546 -29.09 13.37 8.56
C VAL A 546 -30.35 14.24 8.51
N ILE A 547 -30.50 15.05 7.45
CA ILE A 547 -31.70 15.88 7.26
C ILE A 547 -32.92 15.01 6.96
N ASP A 548 -32.78 14.01 6.07
CA ASP A 548 -33.89 13.13 5.65
C ASP A 548 -34.40 12.27 6.81
N GLN A 549 -33.53 11.78 7.68
CA GLN A 549 -33.93 11.07 8.91
C GLN A 549 -34.71 11.98 9.89
N GLY A 550 -34.51 13.31 9.83
CA GLY A 550 -35.22 14.27 10.66
C GLY A 550 -36.60 14.69 10.14
N LEU A 551 -36.92 14.36 8.88
CA LEU A 551 -38.22 14.67 8.26
C LEU A 551 -39.25 13.54 8.43
N GLY A 552 -38.84 12.40 8.95
CA GLY A 552 -39.69 11.22 9.19
C GLY A 552 -40.24 11.08 10.63
N GLN A 553 -40.15 12.12 11.47
CA GLN A 553 -40.71 12.18 12.84
C GLN A 553 -41.78 13.26 12.95
#